data_6eacd8b99fa92bf79d00c48334c9114b
#
_entry.id   6eacd8b99fa92bf79d00c48334c9114b
#
_cell.length_a   1.000
_cell.length_b   1.000
_cell.length_c   1.000
_cell.angle_alpha   90.00
_cell.angle_beta   90.00
_cell.angle_gamma   90.00
#
_symmetry.space_group_name_H-M   'P 1'
#
loop_
_entity.id
_entity.type
_entity.pdbx_description
1 polymer ?
#
loop_
_entity_poly.entity_id
_entity_poly.type
_entity_poly.pdbx_seq_one_letter_code
_entity_poly.pdbx_strand_id
1 'polypeptide(L)'
;MREYPSDRVDVRSDTVTQPTAAMRAVMESAKVGDDVLGDDPTVIELQNRLAKMFGKEAALFVASGTMANAIALRTHTVPGDEIVCDKTAHIYKYEGGICSTLWRINFTC
;
A
#
# COMPACT_ATOMS: atom_id res chain seq x y z
N MET A 1 -20.40 -13.58 -12.40
CA MET A 1 -19.78 -12.23 -12.45
C MET A 1 -20.90 -11.21 -12.50
N ARG A 2 -20.91 -10.18 -11.65
CA ARG A 2 -21.93 -9.12 -11.78
C ARG A 2 -21.52 -8.22 -12.92
N GLU A 3 -22.31 -8.15 -13.99
CA GLU A 3 -22.17 -7.14 -15.02
C GLU A 3 -22.72 -5.82 -14.49
N TYR A 4 -21.89 -4.80 -14.41
CA TYR A 4 -22.32 -3.46 -14.12
C TYR A 4 -22.53 -2.69 -15.43
N PRO A 5 -23.61 -1.87 -15.55
CA PRO A 5 -23.80 -1.04 -16.73
C PRO A 5 -22.55 -0.17 -16.95
N SER A 6 -21.97 -0.28 -18.13
CA SER A 6 -20.70 0.36 -18.48
C SER A 6 -20.76 1.88 -18.72
N ASP A 7 -21.94 2.46 -18.67
CA ASP A 7 -22.20 3.88 -18.95
C ASP A 7 -22.16 4.79 -17.72
N ARG A 8 -22.00 4.21 -16.53
CA ARG A 8 -21.92 4.95 -15.26
C ARG A 8 -20.49 5.04 -14.75
N VAL A 9 -20.11 6.24 -14.31
CA VAL A 9 -18.87 6.44 -13.58
C VAL A 9 -19.00 5.80 -12.20
N ASP A 10 -18.12 4.85 -11.89
CA ASP A 10 -18.10 4.15 -10.60
C ASP A 10 -17.06 4.78 -9.68
N VAL A 11 -17.51 5.48 -8.66
CA VAL A 11 -16.66 6.16 -7.66
C VAL A 11 -16.72 5.51 -6.29
N ARG A 12 -17.14 4.24 -6.20
CA ARG A 12 -17.26 3.53 -4.90
C ARG A 12 -15.90 3.27 -4.26
N SER A 13 -14.88 2.96 -5.04
CA SER A 13 -13.54 2.63 -4.56
C SER A 13 -12.56 2.64 -5.73
N ASP A 14 -11.30 2.97 -5.47
CA ASP A 14 -10.19 2.78 -6.40
C ASP A 14 -10.04 1.31 -6.84
N THR A 15 -10.41 0.37 -5.98
CA THR A 15 -10.32 -1.07 -6.24
C THR A 15 -11.20 -1.56 -7.39
N VAL A 16 -12.20 -0.80 -7.83
CA VAL A 16 -13.02 -1.15 -9.00
C VAL A 16 -12.44 -0.62 -10.31
N THR A 17 -11.39 0.19 -10.26
CA THR A 17 -10.76 0.74 -11.46
C THR A 17 -9.97 -0.33 -12.21
N GLN A 18 -9.82 -0.13 -13.52
CA GLN A 18 -9.08 -1.05 -14.39
C GLN A 18 -7.89 -0.31 -15.02
N PRO A 19 -6.76 -1.01 -15.24
CA PRO A 19 -5.65 -0.44 -15.97
C PRO A 19 -6.07 -0.10 -17.40
N THR A 20 -5.61 1.05 -17.89
CA THR A 20 -5.78 1.42 -19.30
C THR A 20 -4.97 0.50 -20.23
N ALA A 21 -5.26 0.52 -21.53
CA ALA A 21 -4.48 -0.23 -22.51
C ALA A 21 -2.98 0.17 -22.50
N ALA A 22 -2.69 1.48 -22.34
CA ALA A 22 -1.32 1.97 -22.22
C ALA A 22 -0.62 1.44 -20.95
N MET A 23 -1.31 1.41 -19.82
CA MET A 23 -0.77 0.83 -18.58
C MET A 23 -0.46 -0.67 -18.74
N ARG A 24 -1.35 -1.43 -19.41
CA ARG A 24 -1.12 -2.86 -19.67
C ARG A 24 0.10 -3.11 -20.56
N ALA A 25 0.29 -2.29 -21.61
CA ALA A 25 1.45 -2.36 -22.49
C ALA A 25 2.77 -2.08 -21.75
N VAL A 26 2.76 -1.11 -20.83
CA VAL A 26 3.93 -0.84 -19.97
C VAL A 26 4.23 -2.00 -19.03
N MET A 27 3.19 -2.60 -18.41
CA MET A 27 3.37 -3.78 -17.55
C MET A 27 3.98 -4.95 -18.33
N GLU A 28 3.52 -5.21 -19.56
CA GLU A 28 4.01 -6.29 -20.40
C GLU A 28 5.49 -6.12 -20.76
N SER A 29 5.94 -4.90 -21.01
CA SER A 29 7.31 -4.58 -21.44
C SER A 29 8.25 -4.16 -20.31
N ALA A 30 7.76 -4.10 -19.06
CA ALA A 30 8.56 -3.67 -17.93
C ALA A 30 9.77 -4.59 -17.72
N LYS A 31 10.94 -3.98 -17.49
CA LYS A 31 12.11 -4.70 -17.03
C LYS A 31 11.92 -5.08 -15.57
N VAL A 32 12.20 -6.33 -15.25
CA VAL A 32 12.10 -6.86 -13.89
C VAL A 32 13.44 -7.41 -13.44
N GLY A 33 13.64 -7.47 -12.14
CA GLY A 33 14.78 -8.04 -11.47
C GLY A 33 14.37 -8.63 -10.12
N ASP A 34 15.33 -9.01 -9.30
CA ASP A 34 15.06 -9.54 -7.96
C ASP A 34 15.06 -8.40 -6.94
N ASP A 35 13.87 -8.11 -6.38
CA ASP A 35 13.72 -7.05 -5.37
C ASP A 35 14.44 -7.38 -4.06
N VAL A 36 14.62 -8.66 -3.72
CA VAL A 36 15.39 -9.11 -2.54
C VAL A 36 16.87 -8.75 -2.69
N LEU A 37 17.40 -8.86 -3.91
CA LEU A 37 18.76 -8.45 -4.22
C LEU A 37 18.87 -6.94 -4.51
N GLY A 38 17.76 -6.24 -4.59
CA GLY A 38 17.73 -4.80 -4.86
C GLY A 38 18.13 -4.45 -6.30
N ASP A 39 17.85 -5.33 -7.27
CA ASP A 39 18.23 -5.13 -8.66
C ASP A 39 17.05 -5.02 -9.65
N ASP A 40 15.80 -4.96 -9.15
CA ASP A 40 14.64 -4.67 -10.01
C ASP A 40 14.64 -3.20 -10.46
N PRO A 41 14.90 -2.90 -11.74
CA PRO A 41 15.04 -1.52 -12.20
C PRO A 41 13.72 -0.74 -12.17
N THR A 42 12.58 -1.42 -12.32
CA THR A 42 11.26 -0.79 -12.30
C THR A 42 10.85 -0.42 -10.88
N VAL A 43 11.13 -1.26 -9.89
CA VAL A 43 10.93 -0.94 -8.47
C VAL A 43 11.82 0.21 -8.03
N ILE A 44 13.11 0.17 -8.38
CA ILE A 44 14.06 1.24 -8.08
C ILE A 44 13.61 2.59 -8.66
N GLU A 45 13.18 2.60 -9.93
CA GLU A 45 12.67 3.82 -10.57
C GLU A 45 11.42 4.35 -9.87
N LEU A 46 10.48 3.47 -9.52
CA LEU A 46 9.26 3.85 -8.79
C LEU A 46 9.59 4.53 -7.45
N GLN A 47 10.47 3.91 -6.67
CA GLN A 47 10.88 4.44 -5.36
C GLN A 47 11.56 5.83 -5.51
N ASN A 48 12.51 5.96 -6.41
CA ASN A 48 13.21 7.22 -6.66
C ASN A 48 12.26 8.32 -7.14
N ARG A 49 11.33 7.99 -8.03
CA ARG A 49 10.34 8.91 -8.57
C ARG A 49 9.40 9.43 -7.49
N LEU A 50 8.90 8.54 -6.63
CA LEU A 50 8.01 8.93 -5.54
C LEU A 50 8.75 9.74 -4.47
N ALA A 51 9.94 9.33 -4.06
CA ALA A 51 10.77 10.11 -3.15
C ALA A 51 10.96 11.56 -3.65
N LYS A 52 11.32 11.71 -4.92
CA LYS A 52 11.46 13.03 -5.55
C LYS A 52 10.16 13.80 -5.62
N MET A 53 9.06 13.15 -6.01
CA MET A 53 7.74 13.79 -6.14
C MET A 53 7.25 14.38 -4.82
N PHE A 54 7.48 13.67 -3.71
CA PHE A 54 7.07 14.09 -2.38
C PHE A 54 8.15 14.85 -1.60
N GLY A 55 9.31 15.11 -2.20
CA GLY A 55 10.42 15.81 -1.54
C GLY A 55 10.94 15.08 -0.32
N LYS A 56 10.95 13.74 -0.35
CA LYS A 56 11.43 12.86 0.71
C LYS A 56 12.79 12.28 0.36
N GLU A 57 13.51 11.87 1.40
CA GLU A 57 14.83 11.25 1.27
C GLU A 57 14.77 9.90 0.55
N ALA A 58 13.74 9.11 0.83
CA ALA A 58 13.52 7.80 0.24
C ALA A 58 12.04 7.45 0.15
N ALA A 59 11.73 6.42 -0.62
CA ALA A 59 10.44 5.74 -0.65
C ALA A 59 10.67 4.23 -0.68
N LEU A 60 9.74 3.47 -0.16
CA LEU A 60 9.79 2.01 -0.14
C LEU A 60 8.55 1.45 -0.86
N PHE A 61 8.79 0.62 -1.86
CA PHE A 61 7.73 -0.20 -2.45
C PHE A 61 7.43 -1.40 -1.57
N VAL A 62 6.15 -1.72 -1.41
CA VAL A 62 5.67 -2.88 -0.64
C VAL A 62 4.54 -3.58 -1.37
N ALA A 63 4.36 -4.86 -1.10
CA ALA A 63 3.44 -5.72 -1.84
C ALA A 63 1.95 -5.41 -1.59
N SER A 64 1.61 -4.68 -0.53
CA SER A 64 0.21 -4.33 -0.21
C SER A 64 0.10 -3.07 0.65
N GLY A 65 -1.07 -2.41 0.60
CA GLY A 65 -1.39 -1.28 1.49
C GLY A 65 -1.39 -1.67 2.96
N THR A 66 -1.86 -2.87 3.30
CA THR A 66 -1.77 -3.41 4.66
C THR A 66 -0.33 -3.51 5.15
N MET A 67 0.58 -3.99 4.30
CA MET A 67 2.00 -4.01 4.63
C MET A 67 2.58 -2.61 4.81
N ALA A 68 2.19 -1.65 3.96
CA ALA A 68 2.60 -0.26 4.09
C ALA A 68 2.18 0.34 5.44
N ASN A 69 0.92 0.17 5.81
CA ASN A 69 0.41 0.63 7.10
C ASN A 69 1.12 -0.05 8.27
N ALA A 70 1.31 -1.36 8.18
CA ALA A 70 2.00 -2.13 9.20
C ALA A 70 3.43 -1.62 9.43
N ILE A 71 4.21 -1.41 8.37
CA ILE A 71 5.57 -0.88 8.46
C ILE A 71 5.56 0.54 9.03
N ALA A 72 4.67 1.41 8.54
CA ALA A 72 4.56 2.78 9.01
C ALA A 72 4.28 2.85 10.51
N LEU A 73 3.29 2.09 10.98
CA LEU A 73 2.96 2.03 12.41
C LEU A 73 4.14 1.48 13.23
N ARG A 74 4.75 0.38 12.77
CA ARG A 74 5.86 -0.24 13.48
C ARG A 74 7.10 0.64 13.58
N THR A 75 7.33 1.50 12.58
CA THR A 75 8.44 2.45 12.58
C THR A 75 8.31 3.52 13.68
N HIS A 76 7.07 3.84 14.07
CA HIS A 76 6.77 4.87 15.05
C HIS A 76 6.35 4.34 16.43
N THR A 77 6.32 3.02 16.62
CA THR A 77 5.83 2.41 17.86
C THR A 77 6.73 1.27 18.34
N VAL A 78 6.67 1.00 19.64
CA VAL A 78 7.27 -0.17 20.28
C VAL A 78 6.20 -1.02 20.97
N PRO A 79 6.46 -2.29 21.30
CA PRO A 79 5.52 -3.12 22.04
C PRO A 79 5.08 -2.47 23.36
N GLY A 80 3.78 -2.34 23.56
CA GLY A 80 3.17 -1.68 24.72
C GLY A 80 2.64 -0.27 24.44
N ASP A 81 3.01 0.34 23.32
CA ASP A 81 2.46 1.64 22.92
C ASP A 81 0.97 1.55 22.59
N GLU A 82 0.33 2.69 22.53
CA GLU A 82 -1.08 2.85 22.23
C GLU A 82 -1.26 3.75 21.01
N ILE A 83 -2.12 3.32 20.08
CA ILE A 83 -2.52 4.08 18.90
C ILE A 83 -3.96 4.55 19.09
N VAL A 84 -4.16 5.86 19.03
CA VAL A 84 -5.50 6.47 19.04
C VAL A 84 -5.95 6.66 17.60
N CYS A 85 -7.08 6.07 17.23
CA CYS A 85 -7.65 6.19 15.89
C CYS A 85 -9.17 6.11 15.90
N ASP A 86 -9.79 6.46 14.77
CA ASP A 86 -11.24 6.29 14.61
C ASP A 86 -11.61 4.80 14.57
N LYS A 87 -12.73 4.44 15.19
CA LYS A 87 -13.26 3.07 15.23
C LYS A 87 -13.53 2.45 13.85
N THR A 88 -13.61 3.26 12.81
CA THR A 88 -13.77 2.83 11.41
C THR A 88 -12.46 2.83 10.63
N ALA A 89 -11.35 3.23 11.25
CA ALA A 89 -10.05 3.25 10.60
C ALA A 89 -9.69 1.87 10.02
N HIS A 90 -9.14 1.86 8.83
CA HIS A 90 -8.79 0.63 8.11
C HIS A 90 -7.78 -0.23 8.90
N ILE A 91 -6.78 0.41 9.50
CA ILE A 91 -5.74 -0.23 10.33
C ILE A 91 -6.32 -0.95 11.55
N TYR A 92 -7.44 -0.46 12.09
CA TYR A 92 -8.13 -1.07 13.21
C TYR A 92 -9.06 -2.20 12.77
N LYS A 93 -9.86 -1.96 11.73
CA LYS A 93 -11.00 -2.80 11.39
C LYS A 93 -10.71 -3.90 10.37
N TYR A 94 -9.82 -3.64 9.40
CA TYR A 94 -9.69 -4.49 8.20
C TYR A 94 -8.32 -5.13 8.00
N GLU A 95 -7.33 -4.82 8.82
CA GLU A 95 -5.97 -5.32 8.66
C GLU A 95 -5.62 -6.49 9.58
N GLY A 96 -6.64 -7.24 10.02
CA GLY A 96 -6.47 -8.50 10.77
C GLY A 96 -5.86 -8.34 12.17
N GLY A 97 -5.84 -7.12 12.72
CA GLY A 97 -5.24 -6.86 14.02
C GLY A 97 -3.73 -7.08 14.09
N ILE A 98 -3.04 -6.95 12.96
CA ILE A 98 -1.60 -7.24 12.86
C ILE A 98 -0.76 -6.50 13.90
N CYS A 99 -1.12 -5.24 14.20
CA CYS A 99 -0.44 -4.44 15.22
C CYS A 99 -0.65 -4.99 16.63
N SER A 100 -1.87 -5.42 16.97
CA SER A 100 -2.20 -5.97 18.28
C SER A 100 -1.62 -7.37 18.46
N THR A 101 -1.71 -8.21 17.44
CA THR A 101 -1.34 -9.63 17.54
C THR A 101 0.15 -9.88 17.42
N LEU A 102 0.81 -9.24 16.46
CA LEU A 102 2.23 -9.47 16.20
C LEU A 102 3.14 -8.54 17.02
N TRP A 103 2.69 -7.30 17.28
CA TRP A 103 3.55 -6.30 17.88
C TRP A 103 3.09 -5.80 19.24
N ARG A 104 1.99 -6.36 19.78
CA ARG A 104 1.44 -5.99 21.09
C ARG A 104 1.23 -4.49 21.25
N ILE A 105 0.74 -3.84 20.20
CA ILE A 105 0.35 -2.44 20.20
C ILE A 105 -1.15 -2.37 20.46
N ASN A 106 -1.57 -1.52 21.38
CA ASN A 106 -2.96 -1.34 21.74
C ASN A 106 -3.63 -0.31 20.83
N PHE A 107 -4.93 -0.45 20.62
CA PHE A 107 -5.74 0.55 19.93
C PHE A 107 -6.79 1.12 20.88
N THR A 108 -6.93 2.44 20.87
CA THR A 108 -8.02 3.17 21.53
C THR A 108 -8.83 3.93 20.49
N CYS A 109 -10.17 3.77 20.54
CA CYS A 109 -11.12 4.38 19.60
C CYS A 109 -12.09 5.32 20.29
#